data_355c1ea83a4429c315aa6330768ccecb
#
_entry.id   355c1ea83a4429c315aa6330768ccecb
#
_cell.length_a   1.000
_cell.length_b   1.000
_cell.length_c   1.000
_cell.angle_alpha   90.00
_cell.angle_beta   90.00
_cell.angle_gamma   90.00
#
_symmetry.space_group_name_H-M   'P 1'
#
loop_
_entity.id
_entity.type
_entity.pdbx_description
1 polymer ?
#
loop_
_entity_poly.entity_id
_entity_poly.type
_entity_poly.pdbx_seq_one_letter_code
_entity_poly.pdbx_strand_id
1 'polypeptide(L)'
;MIRGIRISLSATAVAIVAAMSVMAAAQASADPKLPENYNFFAGIPNELTNPNGSLPGANDFHCTPTAAHPDPVVLVHGTAGGGQTNWGAYVPMLKNAGFCVFSLTYGAIPGAPWPINQLGGAQPLEKSAAELKVFIGKILASTGAHKVDIVGHSQGTM
;
A
#
# COMPACT_ATOMS: atom_id res chain seq x y z
N MET A 1 59.94 54.60 17.28
CA MET A 1 59.95 53.43 16.46
C MET A 1 59.10 52.36 17.18
N ILE A 2 57.85 52.19 16.77
CA ILE A 2 56.96 51.14 17.35
C ILE A 2 56.69 50.15 16.23
N ARG A 3 57.20 48.94 16.42
CA ARG A 3 56.98 47.79 15.49
C ARG A 3 55.63 47.16 15.78
N GLY A 4 54.72 47.22 14.79
CA GLY A 4 53.45 46.52 14.85
C GLY A 4 53.59 45.01 14.66
N ILE A 5 53.07 44.28 15.60
CA ILE A 5 52.95 42.81 15.52
C ILE A 5 51.72 42.48 14.68
N ARG A 6 51.91 41.82 13.54
CA ARG A 6 50.81 41.24 12.75
C ARG A 6 50.53 39.83 13.27
N ILE A 7 49.34 39.66 13.83
CA ILE A 7 48.84 38.34 14.21
C ILE A 7 48.14 37.74 12.97
N SER A 8 48.71 36.68 12.43
CA SER A 8 48.12 35.87 11.37
C SER A 8 47.16 34.87 12.01
N LEU A 9 45.85 35.07 11.84
CA LEU A 9 44.86 34.04 12.20
C LEU A 9 44.83 32.98 11.10
N SER A 10 45.24 31.76 11.47
CA SER A 10 45.26 30.59 10.60
C SER A 10 43.84 30.16 10.27
N ALA A 11 43.60 29.92 8.98
CA ALA A 11 42.32 29.53 8.37
C ALA A 11 42.00 28.00 8.56
N THR A 12 42.33 27.42 9.71
CA THR A 12 42.15 25.97 9.95
C THR A 12 40.94 25.62 10.81
N ALA A 13 40.11 26.57 11.25
CA ALA A 13 38.99 26.32 12.15
C ALA A 13 37.64 26.13 11.47
N VAL A 14 37.53 26.31 10.14
CA VAL A 14 36.21 26.28 9.43
C VAL A 14 35.88 24.89 8.82
N ALA A 15 36.85 23.98 8.71
CA ALA A 15 36.64 22.70 8.02
C ALA A 15 36.02 21.59 8.90
N ILE A 16 35.89 21.74 10.22
CA ILE A 16 35.42 20.67 11.12
C ILE A 16 33.89 20.72 11.37
N VAL A 17 33.24 21.85 11.15
CA VAL A 17 31.77 21.99 11.39
C VAL A 17 30.92 21.44 10.25
N ALA A 18 31.47 21.33 9.03
CA ALA A 18 30.73 20.82 7.87
C ALA A 18 30.62 19.29 7.77
N ALA A 19 31.44 18.56 8.54
CA ALA A 19 31.47 17.08 8.47
C ALA A 19 30.49 16.37 9.44
N MET A 20 29.84 17.10 10.35
CA MET A 20 28.90 16.50 11.32
C MET A 20 27.42 16.57 10.91
N SER A 21 27.09 17.17 9.78
CA SER A 21 25.69 17.33 9.34
C SER A 21 25.18 16.24 8.39
N VAL A 22 25.94 15.21 8.08
CA VAL A 22 25.59 14.21 7.05
C VAL A 22 25.18 12.84 7.62
N MET A 23 25.13 12.63 8.93
CA MET A 23 24.82 11.32 9.50
C MET A 23 23.52 11.24 10.29
N ALA A 24 22.55 12.09 10.02
CA ALA A 24 21.15 11.80 10.36
C ALA A 24 20.44 11.28 9.11
N ALA A 25 20.95 10.23 8.49
CA ALA A 25 20.12 9.38 7.64
C ALA A 25 19.09 8.76 8.58
N ALA A 26 17.85 9.30 8.50
CA ALA A 26 16.72 8.74 9.21
C ALA A 26 16.72 7.23 8.93
N GLN A 27 16.97 6.44 9.95
CA GLN A 27 16.59 5.04 9.94
C GLN A 27 15.06 5.06 9.86
N ALA A 28 14.53 4.96 8.65
CA ALA A 28 13.15 4.60 8.46
C ALA A 28 13.00 3.25 9.19
N SER A 29 12.41 3.28 10.38
CA SER A 29 12.04 2.06 11.06
C SER A 29 11.11 1.32 10.10
N ALA A 30 11.57 0.18 9.58
CA ALA A 30 10.73 -0.66 8.76
C ALA A 30 9.48 -1.00 9.58
N ASP A 31 8.31 -0.76 9.02
CA ASP A 31 7.05 -1.16 9.65
C ASP A 31 7.15 -2.63 10.09
N PRO A 32 6.63 -2.98 11.27
CA PRO A 32 6.66 -4.37 11.72
C PRO A 32 5.95 -5.25 10.68
N LYS A 33 6.57 -6.37 10.34
CA LYS A 33 5.99 -7.31 9.38
C LYS A 33 4.65 -7.82 9.88
N LEU A 34 3.69 -7.90 8.96
CA LEU A 34 2.39 -8.50 9.21
C LEU A 34 2.53 -10.03 9.32
N PRO A 35 1.76 -10.71 10.20
CA PRO A 35 1.76 -12.17 10.26
C PRO A 35 1.22 -12.75 8.94
N GLU A 36 1.98 -13.67 8.35
CA GLU A 36 1.60 -14.35 7.11
C GLU A 36 0.88 -15.66 7.42
N ASN A 37 -0.24 -15.88 6.77
CA ASN A 37 -1.03 -17.11 6.84
C ASN A 37 -1.40 -17.51 5.41
N TYR A 38 -0.86 -18.63 4.94
CA TYR A 38 -1.05 -19.12 3.56
C TYR A 38 -2.38 -19.86 3.34
N ASN A 39 -3.29 -19.87 4.32
CA ASN A 39 -4.64 -20.37 4.11
C ASN A 39 -5.42 -19.37 3.24
N PHE A 40 -6.05 -19.89 2.17
CA PHE A 40 -6.87 -19.06 1.27
C PHE A 40 -7.96 -18.26 2.00
N PHE A 41 -8.54 -18.86 3.04
CA PHE A 41 -9.61 -18.27 3.85
C PHE A 41 -9.12 -17.43 5.05
N ALA A 42 -7.82 -17.12 5.10
CA ALA A 42 -7.23 -16.37 6.23
C ALA A 42 -7.84 -14.97 6.42
N GLY A 43 -8.54 -14.43 5.42
CA GLY A 43 -9.21 -13.13 5.51
C GLY A 43 -10.58 -13.15 6.17
N ILE A 44 -11.22 -14.32 6.30
CA ILE A 44 -12.57 -14.42 6.89
C ILE A 44 -12.65 -13.90 8.33
N PRO A 45 -11.73 -14.24 9.25
CA PRO A 45 -11.77 -13.69 10.61
C PRO A 45 -11.75 -12.17 10.64
N ASN A 46 -10.99 -11.53 9.72
CA ASN A 46 -10.95 -10.06 9.64
C ASN A 46 -12.30 -9.49 9.17
N GLU A 47 -12.94 -10.10 8.18
CA GLU A 47 -14.27 -9.67 7.73
C GLU A 47 -15.32 -9.79 8.86
N LEU A 48 -15.24 -10.83 9.70
CA LEU A 48 -16.16 -11.02 10.83
C LEU A 48 -15.95 -9.99 11.95
N THR A 49 -14.72 -9.54 12.18
CA THR A 49 -14.38 -8.59 13.26
C THR A 49 -14.33 -7.15 12.79
N ASN A 50 -14.19 -6.92 11.48
CA ASN A 50 -14.14 -5.60 10.83
C ASN A 50 -15.02 -5.60 9.56
N PRO A 51 -16.36 -5.76 9.70
CA PRO A 51 -17.27 -5.84 8.56
C PRO A 51 -17.18 -4.63 7.63
N ASN A 52 -17.12 -4.88 6.32
CA ASN A 52 -16.95 -3.85 5.26
C ASN A 52 -15.64 -3.05 5.35
N GLY A 53 -14.69 -3.49 6.16
CA GLY A 53 -13.39 -2.84 6.31
C GLY A 53 -12.35 -3.32 5.29
N SER A 54 -11.10 -3.25 5.72
CA SER A 54 -9.95 -3.73 4.93
C SER A 54 -9.07 -4.64 5.77
N LEU A 55 -8.36 -5.55 5.11
CA LEU A 55 -7.29 -6.31 5.74
C LEU A 55 -6.17 -5.38 6.22
N PRO A 56 -5.53 -5.68 7.36
CA PRO A 56 -4.31 -4.99 7.76
C PRO A 56 -3.28 -4.98 6.64
N GLY A 57 -2.79 -3.80 6.26
CA GLY A 57 -1.85 -3.62 5.16
C GLY A 57 -2.47 -3.39 3.78
N ALA A 58 -3.79 -3.52 3.62
CA ALA A 58 -4.48 -3.15 2.39
C ALA A 58 -5.16 -1.77 2.48
N ASN A 59 -5.36 -1.14 1.31
CA ASN A 59 -6.13 0.08 1.12
C ASN A 59 -5.61 1.32 1.89
N ASP A 60 -4.29 1.36 2.10
CA ASP A 60 -3.63 2.59 2.56
C ASP A 60 -3.44 3.53 1.37
N PHE A 61 -4.34 4.51 1.22
CA PHE A 61 -4.29 5.53 0.18
C PHE A 61 -3.20 6.59 0.39
N HIS A 62 -2.44 6.52 1.48
CA HIS A 62 -1.22 7.32 1.71
C HIS A 62 0.05 6.54 1.38
N CYS A 63 -0.07 5.28 0.96
CA CYS A 63 1.07 4.47 0.56
C CYS A 63 1.79 5.11 -0.63
N THR A 64 3.10 5.27 -0.49
CA THR A 64 3.96 5.79 -1.57
C THR A 64 4.70 4.63 -2.22
N PRO A 65 4.46 4.35 -3.51
CA PRO A 65 5.21 3.35 -4.25
C PRO A 65 6.71 3.65 -4.25
N THR A 66 7.52 2.60 -4.19
CA THR A 66 8.99 2.72 -4.18
C THR A 66 9.58 2.49 -5.56
N ALA A 67 10.85 2.83 -5.78
CA ALA A 67 11.54 2.53 -7.03
C ALA A 67 11.63 1.01 -7.31
N ALA A 68 11.65 0.18 -6.27
CA ALA A 68 11.63 -1.28 -6.41
C ALA A 68 10.24 -1.83 -6.74
N HIS A 69 9.17 -1.14 -6.30
CA HIS A 69 7.78 -1.50 -6.51
C HIS A 69 7.00 -0.25 -6.91
N PRO A 70 7.18 0.24 -8.17
CA PRO A 70 6.61 1.51 -8.62
C PRO A 70 5.10 1.45 -8.85
N ASP A 71 4.57 0.26 -9.05
CA ASP A 71 3.18 0.03 -9.40
C ASP A 71 2.42 -0.58 -8.20
N PRO A 72 1.35 0.07 -7.72
CA PRO A 72 0.47 -0.51 -6.71
C PRO A 72 -0.18 -1.81 -7.20
N VAL A 73 -0.33 -2.79 -6.31
CA VAL A 73 -1.01 -4.06 -6.61
C VAL A 73 -2.48 -3.97 -6.26
N VAL A 74 -3.36 -4.29 -7.21
CA VAL A 74 -4.81 -4.37 -7.05
C VAL A 74 -5.25 -5.83 -7.09
N LEU A 75 -5.87 -6.29 -6.01
CA LEU A 75 -6.34 -7.65 -5.83
C LEU A 75 -7.83 -7.73 -6.20
N VAL A 76 -8.16 -8.53 -7.24
CA VAL A 76 -9.49 -8.63 -7.85
C VAL A 76 -10.04 -10.04 -7.65
N HIS A 77 -11.02 -10.21 -6.74
CA HIS A 77 -11.54 -11.49 -6.30
C HIS A 77 -12.41 -12.19 -7.34
N GLY A 78 -12.71 -13.46 -7.11
CA GLY A 78 -13.67 -14.25 -7.90
C GLY A 78 -15.12 -14.08 -7.47
N THR A 79 -16.05 -14.78 -8.17
CA THR A 79 -17.48 -14.81 -7.82
C THR A 79 -17.68 -15.21 -6.36
N ALA A 80 -18.59 -14.52 -5.68
CA ALA A 80 -18.90 -14.67 -4.25
C ALA A 80 -17.71 -14.41 -3.31
N GLY A 81 -16.63 -13.82 -3.82
CA GLY A 81 -15.50 -13.36 -3.02
C GLY A 81 -15.68 -11.92 -2.54
N GLY A 82 -14.70 -11.43 -1.79
CA GLY A 82 -14.67 -10.07 -1.28
C GLY A 82 -13.25 -9.57 -1.08
N GLY A 83 -13.14 -8.25 -0.89
CA GLY A 83 -11.87 -7.55 -0.70
C GLY A 83 -11.06 -8.01 0.53
N GLN A 84 -11.70 -8.62 1.52
CA GLN A 84 -11.04 -9.19 2.67
C GLN A 84 -10.94 -10.72 2.57
N THR A 85 -12.07 -11.39 2.27
CA THR A 85 -12.19 -12.85 2.40
C THR A 85 -11.25 -13.63 1.50
N ASN A 86 -10.93 -13.12 0.29
CA ASN A 86 -10.08 -13.80 -0.68
C ASN A 86 -8.57 -13.53 -0.50
N TRP A 87 -8.21 -12.48 0.24
CA TRP A 87 -6.85 -11.92 0.14
C TRP A 87 -6.06 -11.98 1.45
N GLY A 88 -6.58 -12.72 2.46
CA GLY A 88 -5.93 -12.84 3.76
C GLY A 88 -4.51 -13.38 3.74
N ALA A 89 -4.16 -14.22 2.75
CA ALA A 89 -2.80 -14.70 2.53
C ALA A 89 -1.94 -13.69 1.73
N TYR A 90 -2.52 -13.08 0.69
CA TYR A 90 -1.77 -12.26 -0.27
C TYR A 90 -1.44 -10.88 0.27
N VAL A 91 -2.35 -10.24 1.00
CA VAL A 91 -2.12 -8.88 1.52
C VAL A 91 -0.89 -8.79 2.42
N PRO A 92 -0.74 -9.62 3.49
CA PRO A 92 0.45 -9.53 4.33
C PRO A 92 1.72 -9.88 3.59
N MET A 93 1.70 -10.87 2.70
CA MET A 93 2.86 -11.27 1.90
C MET A 93 3.34 -10.12 0.99
N LEU A 94 2.44 -9.48 0.25
CA LEU A 94 2.78 -8.38 -0.65
C LEU A 94 3.17 -7.11 0.13
N LYS A 95 2.47 -6.78 1.22
CA LYS A 95 2.82 -5.65 2.08
C LYS A 95 4.20 -5.83 2.70
N ASN A 96 4.51 -7.03 3.19
CA ASN A 96 5.82 -7.36 3.75
C ASN A 96 6.95 -7.31 2.72
N ALA A 97 6.62 -7.54 1.45
CA ALA A 97 7.54 -7.40 0.32
C ALA A 97 7.71 -5.93 -0.14
N GLY A 98 6.95 -4.98 0.43
CA GLY A 98 7.10 -3.54 0.17
C GLY A 98 6.17 -2.98 -0.90
N PHE A 99 5.15 -3.72 -1.33
CA PHE A 99 4.14 -3.22 -2.27
C PHE A 99 3.10 -2.34 -1.59
N CYS A 100 2.56 -1.37 -2.31
CA CYS A 100 1.28 -0.73 -2.00
C CYS A 100 0.16 -1.67 -2.46
N VAL A 101 -0.64 -2.19 -1.52
CA VAL A 101 -1.63 -3.24 -1.79
C VAL A 101 -3.04 -2.70 -1.63
N PHE A 102 -3.89 -2.98 -2.62
CA PHE A 102 -5.28 -2.55 -2.63
C PHE A 102 -6.19 -3.72 -2.99
N SER A 103 -7.36 -3.76 -2.36
CA SER A 103 -8.40 -4.76 -2.64
C SER A 103 -9.78 -4.13 -2.52
N LEU A 104 -10.73 -4.64 -3.30
CA LEU A 104 -12.12 -4.18 -3.26
C LEU A 104 -13.07 -5.37 -3.26
N THR A 105 -14.29 -5.15 -2.80
CA THR A 105 -15.44 -6.02 -3.11
C THR A 105 -16.20 -5.34 -4.24
N TYR A 106 -16.11 -5.89 -5.45
CA TYR A 106 -16.81 -5.38 -6.64
C TYR A 106 -18.03 -6.21 -6.96
N GLY A 107 -18.98 -5.60 -7.65
CA GLY A 107 -20.18 -6.30 -8.16
C GLY A 107 -21.04 -6.92 -7.05
N ALA A 108 -21.05 -6.36 -5.86
CA ALA A 108 -21.97 -6.77 -4.78
C ALA A 108 -23.39 -6.33 -5.08
N ILE A 109 -24.39 -7.01 -4.50
CA ILE A 109 -25.80 -6.67 -4.66
C ILE A 109 -26.08 -5.33 -3.95
N PRO A 110 -26.52 -4.28 -4.65
CA PRO A 110 -26.77 -2.98 -4.07
C PRO A 110 -27.81 -3.03 -2.95
N GLY A 111 -27.48 -2.40 -1.80
CA GLY A 111 -28.38 -2.35 -0.64
C GLY A 111 -28.51 -3.65 0.13
N ALA A 112 -27.80 -4.72 -0.23
CA ALA A 112 -27.81 -5.95 0.54
C ALA A 112 -27.17 -5.71 1.93
N PRO A 113 -27.73 -6.33 2.99
CA PRO A 113 -27.13 -6.27 4.32
C PRO A 113 -25.85 -7.11 4.40
N TRP A 114 -25.01 -6.82 5.37
CA TRP A 114 -23.92 -7.73 5.73
C TRP A 114 -24.48 -9.08 6.23
N PRO A 115 -23.90 -10.24 5.87
CA PRO A 115 -22.67 -10.40 5.07
C PRO A 115 -22.89 -10.48 3.55
N ILE A 116 -24.14 -10.37 3.06
CA ILE A 116 -24.47 -10.53 1.63
C ILE A 116 -23.77 -9.48 0.76
N ASN A 117 -23.64 -8.25 1.25
CA ASN A 117 -22.91 -7.17 0.56
C ASN A 117 -21.39 -7.42 0.41
N GLN A 118 -20.85 -8.46 1.05
CA GLN A 118 -19.46 -8.90 0.88
C GLN A 118 -19.31 -10.07 -0.11
N LEU A 119 -20.41 -10.54 -0.69
CA LEU A 119 -20.41 -11.53 -1.76
C LEU A 119 -20.40 -10.80 -3.10
N GLY A 120 -19.20 -10.49 -3.59
CA GLY A 120 -19.04 -9.74 -4.83
C GLY A 120 -19.14 -10.59 -6.11
N GLY A 121 -19.00 -9.93 -7.27
CA GLY A 121 -19.08 -10.59 -8.57
C GLY A 121 -20.48 -11.06 -8.95
N ALA A 122 -21.53 -10.58 -8.27
CA ALA A 122 -22.94 -10.91 -8.54
C ALA A 122 -23.62 -9.97 -9.54
N GLN A 123 -23.01 -8.85 -9.89
CA GLN A 123 -23.48 -7.89 -10.88
C GLN A 123 -22.95 -8.22 -12.28
N PRO A 124 -23.59 -7.68 -13.36
CA PRO A 124 -23.03 -7.76 -14.70
C PRO A 124 -21.58 -7.31 -14.77
N LEU A 125 -20.80 -7.94 -15.65
CA LEU A 125 -19.36 -7.68 -15.76
C LEU A 125 -19.04 -6.23 -16.09
N GLU A 126 -19.86 -5.58 -16.91
CA GLU A 126 -19.70 -4.16 -17.30
C GLU A 126 -19.80 -3.23 -16.08
N LYS A 127 -20.72 -3.52 -15.14
CA LYS A 127 -20.84 -2.77 -13.88
C LYS A 127 -19.64 -3.03 -12.98
N SER A 128 -19.26 -4.29 -12.83
CA SER A 128 -18.09 -4.70 -12.05
C SER A 128 -16.80 -4.05 -12.58
N ALA A 129 -16.63 -4.01 -13.91
CA ALA A 129 -15.49 -3.36 -14.54
C ALA A 129 -15.52 -1.82 -14.33
N ALA A 130 -16.71 -1.20 -14.33
CA ALA A 130 -16.84 0.23 -14.04
C ALA A 130 -16.45 0.54 -12.58
N GLU A 131 -16.84 -0.27 -11.61
CA GLU A 131 -16.45 -0.14 -10.21
C GLU A 131 -14.93 -0.28 -10.04
N LEU A 132 -14.32 -1.30 -10.68
CA LEU A 132 -12.89 -1.51 -10.68
C LEU A 132 -12.14 -0.32 -11.30
N LYS A 133 -12.63 0.21 -12.42
CA LYS A 133 -12.04 1.40 -13.07
C LYS A 133 -12.02 2.61 -12.14
N VAL A 134 -13.13 2.87 -11.43
CA VAL A 134 -13.23 3.98 -10.46
C VAL A 134 -12.24 3.76 -9.31
N PHE A 135 -12.15 2.55 -8.80
CA PHE A 135 -11.24 2.19 -7.72
C PHE A 135 -9.76 2.37 -8.12
N ILE A 136 -9.37 1.88 -9.32
CA ILE A 136 -8.02 2.10 -9.87
C ILE A 136 -7.73 3.59 -10.04
N GLY A 137 -8.68 4.36 -10.56
CA GLY A 137 -8.53 5.81 -10.70
C GLY A 137 -8.22 6.50 -9.35
N LYS A 138 -8.89 6.08 -8.28
CA LYS A 138 -8.62 6.58 -6.92
C LYS A 138 -7.22 6.21 -6.45
N ILE A 139 -6.77 4.97 -6.71
CA ILE A 139 -5.42 4.51 -6.36
C ILE A 139 -4.36 5.35 -7.07
N LEU A 140 -4.47 5.50 -8.38
CA LEU A 140 -3.51 6.28 -9.18
C LEU A 140 -3.44 7.73 -8.71
N ALA A 141 -4.60 8.35 -8.44
CA ALA A 141 -4.66 9.72 -7.95
C ALA A 141 -4.02 9.91 -6.57
N SER A 142 -4.15 8.91 -5.67
CA SER A 142 -3.63 8.99 -4.31
C SER A 142 -2.16 8.62 -4.20
N THR A 143 -1.68 7.68 -5.01
CA THR A 143 -0.29 7.18 -4.95
C THR A 143 0.66 7.89 -5.89
N GLY A 144 0.15 8.63 -6.87
CA GLY A 144 0.95 9.25 -7.93
C GLY A 144 1.50 8.25 -8.96
N ALA A 145 1.13 6.98 -8.89
CA ALA A 145 1.54 5.97 -9.87
C ALA A 145 0.85 6.19 -11.22
N HIS A 146 1.50 5.74 -12.30
CA HIS A 146 0.94 5.86 -13.66
C HIS A 146 0.12 4.63 -14.08
N LYS A 147 0.34 3.49 -13.45
CA LYS A 147 -0.34 2.22 -13.70
C LYS A 147 -0.42 1.40 -12.41
N VAL A 148 -1.16 0.30 -12.44
CA VAL A 148 -1.27 -0.68 -11.37
C VAL A 148 -0.96 -2.07 -11.92
N ASP A 149 -0.48 -2.95 -11.07
CA ASP A 149 -0.45 -4.39 -11.32
C ASP A 149 -1.74 -5.02 -10.81
N ILE A 150 -2.36 -5.91 -11.60
CA ILE A 150 -3.59 -6.58 -11.24
C ILE A 150 -3.30 -8.06 -10.95
N VAL A 151 -3.72 -8.53 -9.78
CA VAL A 151 -3.76 -9.94 -9.43
C VAL A 151 -5.22 -10.37 -9.35
N GLY A 152 -5.66 -11.11 -10.37
CA GLY A 152 -7.03 -11.62 -10.47
C GLY A 152 -7.14 -13.08 -10.02
N HIS A 153 -8.27 -13.43 -9.38
CA HIS A 153 -8.67 -14.79 -9.08
C HIS A 153 -10.00 -15.12 -9.75
N SER A 154 -10.07 -16.26 -10.48
CA SER A 154 -11.31 -16.74 -11.10
C SER A 154 -11.97 -15.66 -11.98
N GLN A 155 -13.20 -15.22 -11.69
CA GLN A 155 -13.90 -14.13 -12.41
C GLN A 155 -13.07 -12.84 -12.45
N GLY A 156 -12.25 -12.55 -11.44
CA GLY A 156 -11.38 -11.37 -11.42
C GLY A 156 -10.28 -11.38 -12.49
N THR A 157 -10.16 -12.43 -13.30
CA THR A 157 -9.21 -12.52 -14.43
C THR A 157 -9.84 -12.21 -15.78
N MET A 158 -11.13 -11.91 -15.84
CA MET A 158 -11.90 -11.65 -17.07
C MET A 158 -11.90 -10.17 -17.53
#